data_128619df65b52c82f7de1ac7d6c158de
#
_entry.id   128619df65b52c82f7de1ac7d6c158de
#
_cell.length_a   1.000
_cell.length_b   1.000
_cell.length_c   1.000
_cell.angle_alpha   90.00
_cell.angle_beta   90.00
_cell.angle_gamma   90.00
#
_symmetry.space_group_name_H-M   'P 1'
#
loop_
_entity.id
_entity.type
_entity.pdbx_description
1 polymer ?
#
loop_
_entity_poly.entity_id
_entity_poly.type
_entity_poly.pdbx_seq_one_letter_code
_entity_poly.pdbx_strand_id
1 'polypeptide(L)'
;FTTKATLQLIEEDPEHKGQLKISDKTQPGVTVALVGVHVVGTVKDHPEFLWATFEQKENSPDLPGGTSVGSNQQVSNRNFSFYKAGTLGSKSNQQPKSYSIDFATQKTKP
;
A
#
# COMPACT_ATOMS: atom_id res chain seq x y z
N PHE A 1 10.70 -9.69 4.32
CA PHE A 1 11.98 -8.98 4.50
C PHE A 1 11.73 -7.62 5.10
N THR A 2 12.46 -7.28 6.16
CA THR A 2 12.41 -5.97 6.82
C THR A 2 13.80 -5.38 6.95
N THR A 3 13.90 -4.04 6.96
CA THR A 3 15.14 -3.33 7.23
C THR A 3 14.85 -2.03 7.99
N LYS A 4 15.90 -1.38 8.48
CA LYS A 4 15.81 -0.05 9.07
C LYS A 4 16.12 1.00 8.01
N ALA A 5 15.31 2.05 7.97
CA ALA A 5 15.49 3.18 7.08
C ALA A 5 15.35 4.51 7.81
N THR A 6 15.92 5.54 7.25
CA THR A 6 15.62 6.93 7.61
C THR A 6 14.64 7.48 6.60
N LEU A 7 13.48 7.91 7.07
CA LEU A 7 12.42 8.48 6.22
C LEU A 7 12.39 9.99 6.36
N GLN A 8 12.18 10.70 5.25
CA GLN A 8 11.81 12.11 5.31
C GLN A 8 10.35 12.22 5.76
N LEU A 9 10.06 13.23 6.56
CA LEU A 9 8.71 13.49 7.03
C LEU A 9 7.93 14.30 5.98
N ILE A 10 6.62 14.25 6.07
CA ILE A 10 5.70 15.04 5.24
C ILE A 10 5.14 16.15 6.12
N GLU A 11 5.03 17.35 5.58
CA GLU A 11 4.41 18.51 6.23
C GLU A 11 3.48 19.24 5.28
N GLU A 12 2.60 20.09 5.83
CA GLU A 12 1.78 20.97 4.99
C GLU A 12 2.66 22.03 4.34
N ASP A 13 2.42 22.30 3.05
CA ASP A 13 3.12 23.36 2.34
C ASP A 13 2.63 24.73 2.85
N PRO A 14 3.50 25.56 3.45
CA PRO A 14 3.10 26.86 3.98
C PRO A 14 2.73 27.86 2.89
N GLU A 15 3.19 27.64 1.66
CA GLU A 15 2.90 28.55 0.52
C GLU A 15 1.63 28.12 -0.23
N HIS A 16 1.26 26.84 -0.15
CA HIS A 16 0.11 26.28 -0.86
C HIS A 16 -0.78 25.50 0.09
N LYS A 17 -1.69 26.17 0.76
CA LYS A 17 -2.62 25.57 1.73
C LYS A 17 -3.32 24.32 1.16
N GLY A 18 -3.26 23.25 1.92
CA GLY A 18 -3.85 21.95 1.56
C GLY A 18 -2.97 21.10 0.65
N GLN A 19 -1.79 21.56 0.26
CA GLN A 19 -0.78 20.76 -0.41
C GLN A 19 0.24 20.20 0.60
N LEU A 20 0.85 19.10 0.23
CA LEU A 20 1.87 18.43 1.03
C LEU A 20 3.22 18.63 0.38
N LYS A 21 4.24 18.82 1.20
CA LYS A 21 5.63 18.82 0.78
C LYS A 21 6.46 17.88 1.64
N ILE A 22 7.61 17.47 1.09
CA ILE A 22 8.62 16.74 1.84
C ILE A 22 9.32 17.72 2.77
N SER A 23 9.34 17.41 4.05
CA SER A 23 10.03 18.21 5.07
C SER A 23 11.54 17.97 5.03
N ASP A 24 12.32 18.96 5.49
CA ASP A 24 13.76 18.77 5.74
C ASP A 24 14.04 17.89 6.97
N LYS A 25 13.02 17.58 7.76
CA LYS A 25 13.13 16.72 8.94
C LYS A 25 13.07 15.25 8.53
N THR A 26 13.83 14.44 9.27
CA THR A 26 13.88 12.98 9.05
C THR A 26 13.54 12.23 10.34
N GLN A 27 13.05 11.02 10.16
CA GLN A 27 12.86 10.03 11.23
C GLN A 27 13.75 8.83 10.98
N PRO A 28 14.82 8.65 11.76
CA PRO A 28 15.71 7.49 11.61
C PRO A 28 15.13 6.24 12.27
N GLY A 29 15.64 5.08 11.88
CA GLY A 29 15.36 3.81 12.54
C GLY A 29 13.96 3.25 12.33
N VAL A 30 13.20 3.78 11.35
CA VAL A 30 11.88 3.24 11.00
C VAL A 30 12.04 1.86 10.39
N THR A 31 11.25 0.90 10.87
CA THR A 31 11.21 -0.43 10.25
C THR A 31 10.36 -0.37 9.00
N VAL A 32 10.96 -0.68 7.86
CA VAL A 32 10.24 -0.82 6.58
C VAL A 32 10.19 -2.28 6.18
N ALA A 33 9.09 -2.68 5.55
CA ALA A 33 8.88 -4.04 5.07
C ALA A 33 8.72 -4.04 3.55
N LEU A 34 9.30 -5.04 2.89
CA LEU A 34 9.07 -5.26 1.47
C LEU A 34 7.66 -5.83 1.28
N VAL A 35 6.80 -5.10 0.62
CA VAL A 35 5.41 -5.50 0.33
C VAL A 35 5.22 -6.02 -1.09
N GLY A 36 6.11 -5.64 -2.02
CA GLY A 36 6.08 -6.12 -3.40
C GLY A 36 7.34 -5.74 -4.16
N VAL A 37 7.57 -6.40 -5.29
CA VAL A 37 8.68 -6.14 -6.22
C VAL A 37 8.16 -6.20 -7.64
N HIS A 38 8.51 -5.21 -8.43
CA HIS A 38 8.35 -5.26 -9.88
C HIS A 38 9.71 -5.51 -10.53
N VAL A 39 9.78 -6.53 -11.37
CA VAL A 39 10.96 -6.82 -12.19
C VAL A 39 10.63 -6.49 -13.63
N VAL A 40 11.46 -5.66 -14.25
CA VAL A 40 11.28 -5.25 -15.64
C VAL A 40 12.57 -5.54 -16.41
N GLY A 41 12.44 -6.16 -17.56
CA GLY A 41 13.60 -6.49 -18.36
C GLY A 41 13.23 -6.88 -19.78
N THR A 42 14.25 -7.00 -20.63
CA THR A 42 14.13 -7.56 -21.97
C THR A 42 14.77 -8.94 -22.01
N VAL A 43 14.33 -9.80 -22.91
CA VAL A 43 14.99 -11.06 -23.20
C VAL A 43 15.49 -11.05 -24.64
N LYS A 44 16.42 -11.95 -24.95
CA LYS A 44 16.99 -12.08 -26.28
C LYS A 44 15.87 -12.28 -27.31
N ASP A 45 15.94 -11.57 -28.43
CA ASP A 45 15.00 -11.59 -29.56
C ASP A 45 13.60 -11.04 -29.24
N HIS A 46 13.41 -10.41 -28.03
CA HIS A 46 12.18 -9.73 -27.60
C HIS A 46 12.55 -8.36 -27.04
N PRO A 47 12.54 -7.29 -27.85
CA PRO A 47 12.93 -5.95 -27.41
C PRO A 47 11.91 -5.25 -26.51
N GLU A 48 10.68 -5.75 -26.46
CA GLU A 48 9.65 -5.26 -25.58
C GLU A 48 9.97 -5.59 -24.11
N PHE A 49 9.54 -4.70 -23.21
CA PHE A 49 9.69 -4.95 -21.78
C PHE A 49 8.73 -6.04 -21.29
N LEU A 50 9.31 -7.04 -20.63
CA LEU A 50 8.57 -8.02 -19.86
C LEU A 50 8.48 -7.54 -18.40
N TRP A 51 7.30 -7.63 -17.85
CA TRP A 51 7.01 -7.21 -16.46
C TRP A 51 6.63 -8.41 -15.63
N ALA A 52 7.22 -8.52 -14.45
CA ALA A 52 6.80 -9.48 -13.44
C ALA A 52 6.54 -8.75 -12.12
N THR A 53 5.41 -9.04 -11.51
CA THR A 53 5.04 -8.49 -10.19
C THR A 53 5.03 -9.61 -9.18
N PHE A 54 5.73 -9.41 -8.08
CA PHE A 54 5.76 -10.32 -6.94
C PHE A 54 5.25 -9.55 -5.73
N GLU A 55 4.21 -10.07 -5.07
CA GLU A 55 3.64 -9.47 -3.88
C GLU A 55 3.86 -10.37 -2.66
N GLN A 56 3.91 -9.73 -1.49
CA GLN A 56 3.96 -10.47 -0.23
C GLN A 56 2.63 -11.21 -0.02
N LYS A 57 2.73 -12.51 0.24
CA LYS A 57 1.57 -13.42 0.40
C LYS A 57 0.55 -12.93 1.45
N GLU A 58 1.02 -12.24 2.49
CA GLU A 58 0.16 -11.72 3.55
C GLU A 58 -0.38 -10.30 3.28
N ASN A 59 -0.23 -9.77 2.07
CA ASN A 59 -0.78 -8.46 1.73
C ASN A 59 -2.31 -8.48 1.66
N SER A 60 -2.86 -9.49 1.02
CA SER A 60 -4.30 -9.64 0.79
C SER A 60 -4.66 -11.13 0.75
N PRO A 61 -5.93 -11.49 0.99
CA PRO A 61 -6.38 -12.87 0.83
C PRO A 61 -6.34 -13.30 -0.64
N ASP A 62 -5.78 -14.47 -0.91
CA ASP A 62 -5.90 -15.13 -2.20
C ASP A 62 -7.32 -15.71 -2.34
N LEU A 63 -7.96 -15.41 -3.46
CA LEU A 63 -9.20 -16.05 -3.86
C LEU A 63 -8.93 -17.01 -5.04
N PRO A 64 -9.47 -18.23 -5.02
CA PRO A 64 -9.34 -19.13 -6.16
C PRO A 64 -9.85 -18.48 -7.45
N GLY A 65 -9.20 -18.77 -8.57
CA GLY A 65 -9.60 -18.22 -9.86
C GLY A 65 -11.09 -18.49 -10.16
N GLY A 66 -11.77 -17.49 -10.66
CA GLY A 66 -13.22 -17.55 -10.92
C GLY A 66 -14.12 -17.41 -9.67
N THR A 67 -13.54 -17.23 -8.49
CA THR A 67 -14.31 -16.98 -7.26
C THR A 67 -14.73 -15.51 -7.21
N SER A 68 -16.00 -15.27 -6.89
CA SER A 68 -16.50 -13.94 -6.55
C SER A 68 -16.99 -13.92 -5.10
N VAL A 69 -16.69 -12.84 -4.39
CA VAL A 69 -17.21 -12.62 -3.04
C VAL A 69 -18.50 -11.81 -3.14
N GLY A 70 -19.59 -12.37 -2.66
CA GLY A 70 -20.87 -11.66 -2.60
C GLY A 70 -20.78 -10.39 -1.73
N SER A 71 -21.63 -9.40 -2.02
CA SER A 71 -21.62 -8.09 -1.35
C SER A 71 -21.66 -8.20 0.17
N ASN A 72 -22.39 -9.16 0.71
CA ASN A 72 -22.56 -9.38 2.15
C ASN A 72 -21.71 -10.53 2.71
N GLN A 73 -20.84 -11.11 1.89
CA GLN A 73 -19.87 -12.11 2.34
C GLN A 73 -18.58 -11.44 2.81
N GLN A 74 -17.95 -12.00 3.83
CA GLN A 74 -16.65 -11.58 4.26
C GLN A 74 -15.58 -12.05 3.27
N VAL A 75 -14.68 -11.14 2.89
CA VAL A 75 -13.52 -11.48 2.03
C VAL A 75 -12.58 -12.44 2.76
N SER A 76 -12.34 -12.22 4.06
CA SER A 76 -11.53 -13.07 4.90
C SER A 76 -11.93 -12.94 6.38
N ASN A 77 -11.73 -14.00 7.13
CA ASN A 77 -11.91 -14.04 8.58
C ASN A 77 -10.63 -13.71 9.36
N ARG A 78 -9.51 -13.46 8.68
CA ARG A 78 -8.24 -13.05 9.29
C ARG A 78 -7.75 -11.73 8.72
N ASN A 79 -6.84 -11.07 9.46
CA ASN A 79 -6.19 -9.84 9.01
C ASN A 79 -5.06 -10.16 8.02
N PHE A 80 -4.88 -9.25 7.06
CA PHE A 80 -3.74 -9.15 6.17
C PHE A 80 -3.16 -7.73 6.25
N SER A 81 -2.03 -7.47 5.58
CA SER A 81 -1.41 -6.14 5.60
C SER A 81 -2.37 -5.05 5.10
N PHE A 82 -3.16 -5.33 4.06
CA PHE A 82 -4.09 -4.39 3.45
C PHE A 82 -5.57 -4.74 3.64
N TYR A 83 -5.88 -5.81 4.37
CA TYR A 83 -7.26 -6.22 4.62
C TYR A 83 -7.53 -6.48 6.10
N LYS A 84 -8.56 -5.88 6.61
CA LYS A 84 -9.08 -6.18 7.94
C LYS A 84 -9.99 -7.41 7.90
N ALA A 85 -9.84 -8.30 8.89
CA ALA A 85 -10.77 -9.42 9.08
C ALA A 85 -12.23 -8.94 9.14
N GLY A 86 -13.12 -9.68 8.52
CA GLY A 86 -14.54 -9.35 8.45
C GLY A 86 -14.91 -8.26 7.43
N THR A 87 -13.97 -7.78 6.61
CA THR A 87 -14.30 -6.85 5.52
C THR A 87 -15.27 -7.53 4.55
N LEU A 88 -16.42 -6.91 4.32
CA LEU A 88 -17.42 -7.40 3.36
C LEU A 88 -17.01 -7.12 1.92
N GLY A 89 -17.44 -7.93 0.97
CA GLY A 89 -17.19 -7.75 -0.46
C GLY A 89 -17.62 -6.37 -0.97
N SER A 90 -18.76 -5.86 -0.49
CA SER A 90 -19.24 -4.50 -0.82
C SER A 90 -18.36 -3.37 -0.27
N LYS A 91 -17.48 -3.66 0.68
CA LYS A 91 -16.57 -2.69 1.32
C LYS A 91 -15.11 -2.90 0.94
N SER A 92 -14.80 -3.98 0.22
CA SER A 92 -13.47 -4.20 -0.32
C SER A 92 -13.18 -3.22 -1.47
N ASN A 93 -11.92 -2.81 -1.59
CA ASN A 93 -11.45 -1.92 -2.67
C ASN A 93 -12.17 -0.55 -2.77
N GLN A 94 -12.84 -0.13 -1.70
CA GLN A 94 -13.42 1.22 -1.66
C GLN A 94 -12.36 2.22 -1.22
N GLN A 95 -12.16 3.23 -2.03
CA GLN A 95 -11.32 4.37 -1.64
C GLN A 95 -12.12 5.32 -0.74
N PRO A 96 -11.54 5.84 0.35
CA PRO A 96 -12.12 6.95 1.09
C PRO A 96 -12.31 8.16 0.18
N LYS A 97 -13.34 8.95 0.46
CA LYS A 97 -13.63 10.17 -0.31
C LYS A 97 -12.54 11.23 -0.16
N SER A 98 -11.80 11.20 0.94
CA SER A 98 -10.70 12.11 1.23
C SER A 98 -9.69 11.44 2.15
N TYR A 99 -8.47 11.90 2.07
CA TYR A 99 -7.40 11.52 3.00
C TYR A 99 -6.87 12.77 3.68
N SER A 100 -6.51 12.64 4.93
CA SER A 100 -5.71 13.62 5.65
C SER A 100 -4.46 12.95 6.21
N ILE A 101 -3.45 13.74 6.54
CA ILE A 101 -2.24 13.24 7.20
C ILE A 101 -2.21 13.78 8.62
N ASP A 102 -1.98 12.88 9.56
CA ASP A 102 -1.58 13.25 10.89
C ASP A 102 -0.06 13.50 10.89
N PHE A 103 0.34 14.75 10.91
CA PHE A 103 1.75 15.11 10.81
C PHE A 103 2.57 14.68 12.03
N ALA A 104 1.96 14.51 13.20
CA ALA A 104 2.65 14.02 14.40
C ALA A 104 3.00 12.53 14.29
N THR A 105 2.12 11.73 13.72
CA THR A 105 2.29 10.27 13.58
C THR A 105 2.72 9.84 12.19
N GLN A 106 2.73 10.76 11.21
CA GLN A 106 3.00 10.50 9.79
C GLN A 106 2.09 9.40 9.18
N LYS A 107 0.85 9.31 9.66
CA LYS A 107 -0.13 8.32 9.21
C LYS A 107 -1.28 8.99 8.48
N THR A 108 -1.74 8.34 7.43
CA THR A 108 -2.97 8.75 6.75
C THR A 108 -4.20 8.45 7.62
N LYS A 109 -5.16 9.36 7.57
CA LYS A 109 -6.50 9.19 8.14
C LYS A 109 -7.52 9.28 7.00
N PRO A 110 -8.48 8.35 6.92
CA PRO A 110 -9.57 8.39 5.95
C PRO A 110 -10.55 9.52 6.25
#